data_2d544e7ae38b197b0b7b6fa663aea29f
#
_entry.id   2d544e7ae38b197b0b7b6fa663aea29f
#
_cell.length_a   1.000
_cell.length_b   1.000
_cell.length_c   1.000
_cell.angle_alpha   90.00
_cell.angle_beta   90.00
_cell.angle_gamma   90.00
#
_symmetry.space_group_name_H-M   'P 1'
#
loop_
_entity.id
_entity.type
_entity.pdbx_description
1 polymer ?
#
loop_
_entity_poly.entity_id
_entity_poly.type
_entity_poly.pdbx_seq_one_letter_code
_entity_poly.pdbx_strand_id
1 'polypeptide(L)'
;MSLQDKCIITAALAGAATMKNQNPAVPYTVEEFVEEAYRCYNAGAAIVHIHARDPQTGLPTSSIDILREIVKGITERCPIIINLSTAIGIGATPEERINVVKQLKPEMASLNTNSMNFALGNWKEYTVIGETVFTNTFQMLIDYAKTMKECGTKPELEIYD
;
A
#
# COMPACT_ATOMS: atom_id res chain seq x y z
N MET A 1 -16.28 -27.40 2.23
CA MET A 1 -16.31 -25.97 2.63
C MET A 1 -16.53 -25.16 1.35
N SER A 2 -17.66 -24.46 1.23
CA SER A 2 -17.96 -23.68 0.04
C SER A 2 -17.10 -22.40 0.07
N LEU A 3 -16.92 -21.73 -1.10
CA LEU A 3 -16.23 -20.44 -1.17
C LEU A 3 -16.95 -19.36 -0.33
N GLN A 4 -18.26 -19.54 -0.07
CA GLN A 4 -19.08 -18.65 0.75
C GLN A 4 -18.70 -18.67 2.25
N ASP A 5 -17.96 -19.71 2.68
CA ASP A 5 -17.53 -19.87 4.07
C ASP A 5 -16.09 -19.37 4.32
N LYS A 6 -15.44 -18.79 3.28
CA LYS A 6 -14.05 -18.32 3.37
C LYS A 6 -13.99 -16.80 3.42
N CYS A 7 -13.16 -16.28 4.31
CA CYS A 7 -12.79 -14.87 4.39
C CYS A 7 -11.35 -14.70 3.90
N ILE A 8 -11.14 -13.78 2.96
CA ILE A 8 -9.78 -13.39 2.53
C ILE A 8 -9.30 -12.29 3.48
N ILE A 9 -8.17 -12.54 4.15
CA ILE A 9 -7.57 -11.59 5.08
C ILE A 9 -6.41 -10.89 4.39
N THR A 10 -6.49 -9.57 4.26
CA THR A 10 -5.39 -8.69 3.84
C THR A 10 -4.80 -8.00 5.06
N ALA A 11 -3.51 -8.16 5.31
CA ALA A 11 -2.79 -7.48 6.37
C ALA A 11 -2.10 -6.23 5.81
N ALA A 12 -2.48 -5.05 6.31
CA ALA A 12 -1.84 -3.77 5.98
C ALA A 12 -0.67 -3.51 6.95
N LEU A 13 0.57 -3.64 6.47
CA LEU A 13 1.75 -3.71 7.33
C LEU A 13 2.18 -2.35 7.90
N ALA A 14 2.05 -1.28 7.13
CA ALA A 14 2.61 0.02 7.52
C ALA A 14 1.62 1.20 7.39
N GLY A 15 0.83 1.25 6.30
CA GLY A 15 0.13 2.47 5.90
C GLY A 15 1.12 3.61 5.55
N ALA A 16 0.61 4.80 5.25
CA ALA A 16 1.45 5.95 4.86
C ALA A 16 1.75 6.93 6.01
N ALA A 17 0.96 6.94 7.08
CA ALA A 17 1.01 8.01 8.09
C ALA A 17 1.56 7.59 9.46
N THR A 18 1.34 6.35 9.88
CA THR A 18 1.74 5.90 11.23
C THR A 18 3.26 5.72 11.30
N MET A 19 3.86 6.27 12.35
CA MET A 19 5.30 6.23 12.59
C MET A 19 5.65 5.31 13.77
N LYS A 20 6.91 4.87 13.88
CA LYS A 20 7.39 3.98 14.97
C LYS A 20 7.21 4.58 16.39
N ASN A 21 7.19 5.90 16.54
CA ASN A 21 6.89 6.53 17.80
C ASN A 21 5.42 6.41 18.23
N GLN A 22 4.52 6.13 17.28
CA GLN A 22 3.10 5.85 17.54
C GLN A 22 2.86 4.34 17.69
N ASN A 23 3.51 3.54 16.84
CA ASN A 23 3.48 2.08 16.91
C ASN A 23 4.86 1.51 16.52
N PRO A 24 5.64 0.98 17.48
CA PRO A 24 6.99 0.48 17.21
C PRO A 24 7.04 -0.74 16.27
N ALA A 25 5.91 -1.40 16.02
CA ALA A 25 5.82 -2.53 15.11
C ALA A 25 5.75 -2.14 13.62
N VAL A 26 5.61 -0.84 13.28
CA VAL A 26 5.56 -0.39 11.88
C VAL A 26 6.90 -0.67 11.19
N PRO A 27 6.92 -1.47 10.10
CA PRO A 27 8.15 -1.78 9.39
C PRO A 27 8.66 -0.58 8.59
N TYR A 28 9.98 -0.35 8.63
CA TYR A 28 10.68 0.66 7.84
C TYR A 28 11.70 0.04 6.89
N THR A 29 12.45 -1.00 7.35
CA THR A 29 13.47 -1.64 6.54
C THR A 29 12.92 -2.82 5.73
N VAL A 30 13.67 -3.25 4.73
CA VAL A 30 13.33 -4.42 3.91
C VAL A 30 13.14 -5.67 4.80
N GLU A 31 14.06 -5.88 5.73
CA GLU A 31 14.04 -7.04 6.64
C GLU A 31 12.80 -7.01 7.54
N GLU A 32 12.43 -5.84 8.05
CA GLU A 32 11.23 -5.67 8.87
C GLU A 32 9.95 -5.98 8.07
N PHE A 33 9.86 -5.53 6.81
CA PHE A 33 8.74 -5.87 5.92
C PHE A 33 8.66 -7.37 5.64
N VAL A 34 9.78 -8.00 5.36
CA VAL A 34 9.86 -9.45 5.06
C VAL A 34 9.42 -10.27 6.28
N GLU A 35 9.93 -9.94 7.46
CA GLU A 35 9.59 -10.68 8.68
C GLU A 35 8.13 -10.46 9.09
N GLU A 36 7.60 -9.24 8.97
CA GLU A 36 6.21 -8.98 9.30
C GLU A 36 5.25 -9.64 8.31
N ALA A 37 5.58 -9.64 7.00
CA ALA A 37 4.81 -10.37 6.00
C ALA A 37 4.78 -11.87 6.31
N TYR A 38 5.91 -12.44 6.70
CA TYR A 38 6.00 -13.85 7.09
C TYR A 38 5.19 -14.16 8.36
N ARG A 39 5.21 -13.28 9.35
CA ARG A 39 4.37 -13.40 10.55
C ARG A 39 2.88 -13.38 10.20
N CYS A 40 2.47 -12.45 9.32
CA CYS A 40 1.09 -12.36 8.85
C CYS A 40 0.67 -13.62 8.07
N TYR A 41 1.53 -14.13 7.21
CA TYR A 41 1.30 -15.39 6.49
C TYR A 41 1.07 -16.55 7.46
N ASN A 42 1.93 -16.73 8.46
CA ASN A 42 1.78 -17.78 9.47
C ASN A 42 0.53 -17.61 10.34
N ALA A 43 0.04 -16.39 10.50
CA ALA A 43 -1.21 -16.08 11.20
C ALA A 43 -2.47 -16.28 10.32
N GLY A 44 -2.29 -16.64 9.03
CA GLY A 44 -3.40 -16.95 8.11
C GLY A 44 -3.80 -15.82 7.17
N ALA A 45 -3.02 -14.73 7.07
CA ALA A 45 -3.25 -13.72 6.04
C ALA A 45 -2.97 -14.30 4.65
N ALA A 46 -3.85 -13.99 3.69
CA ALA A 46 -3.70 -14.38 2.30
C ALA A 46 -2.96 -13.31 1.48
N ILE A 47 -3.07 -12.06 1.89
CA ILE A 47 -2.54 -10.89 1.18
C ILE A 47 -1.84 -9.98 2.18
N VAL A 48 -0.73 -9.35 1.77
CA VAL A 48 -0.14 -8.20 2.47
C VAL A 48 -0.24 -6.95 1.61
N HIS A 49 -0.73 -5.86 2.22
CA HIS A 49 -0.78 -4.54 1.60
C HIS A 49 0.42 -3.70 2.07
N ILE A 50 1.17 -3.16 1.12
CA ILE A 50 2.48 -2.56 1.37
C ILE A 50 2.52 -1.09 0.95
N HIS A 51 2.87 -0.23 1.92
CA HIS A 51 3.40 1.11 1.71
C HIS A 51 4.88 1.09 2.07
N ALA A 52 5.77 1.18 1.08
CA ALA A 52 7.19 1.23 1.37
C ALA A 52 7.58 2.49 2.16
N ARG A 53 8.59 2.35 2.98
CA ARG A 53 9.12 3.42 3.82
C ARG A 53 10.59 3.63 3.52
N ASP A 54 11.03 4.85 3.61
CA ASP A 54 12.46 5.16 3.66
C ASP A 54 13.02 4.62 4.99
N PRO A 55 14.05 3.75 4.95
CA PRO A 55 14.53 3.06 6.14
C PRO A 55 15.21 3.98 7.17
N GLN A 56 15.65 5.17 6.77
CA GLN A 56 16.31 6.12 7.65
C GLN A 56 15.33 7.07 8.32
N THR A 57 14.35 7.56 7.57
CA THR A 57 13.39 8.57 8.05
C THR A 57 12.05 7.98 8.47
N GLY A 58 11.70 6.80 7.97
CA GLY A 58 10.38 6.19 8.14
C GLY A 58 9.28 6.84 7.31
N LEU A 59 9.60 7.84 6.49
CA LEU A 59 8.61 8.49 5.61
C LEU A 59 8.22 7.57 4.44
N PRO A 60 7.00 7.72 3.89
CA PRO A 60 6.61 6.99 2.68
C PRO A 60 7.58 7.24 1.54
N THR A 61 7.86 6.22 0.74
CA THR A 61 8.74 6.33 -0.42
C THR A 61 8.17 5.61 -1.64
N SER A 62 8.41 6.19 -2.82
CA SER A 62 8.14 5.57 -4.13
C SER A 62 9.38 4.91 -4.74
N SER A 63 10.46 4.76 -3.99
CA SER A 63 11.69 4.14 -4.47
C SER A 63 11.44 2.73 -5.01
N ILE A 64 11.61 2.58 -6.32
CA ILE A 64 11.42 1.28 -6.99
C ILE A 64 12.44 0.26 -6.49
N ASP A 65 13.64 0.68 -6.13
CA ASP A 65 14.67 -0.24 -5.64
C ASP A 65 14.31 -0.80 -4.26
N ILE A 66 13.85 0.05 -3.34
CA ILE A 66 13.37 -0.39 -2.02
C ILE A 66 12.16 -1.35 -2.18
N LEU A 67 11.18 -0.96 -3.00
CA LEU A 67 10.01 -1.80 -3.26
C LEU A 67 10.38 -3.15 -3.89
N ARG A 68 11.35 -3.15 -4.83
CA ARG A 68 11.83 -4.38 -5.46
C ARG A 68 12.48 -5.33 -4.44
N GLU A 69 13.31 -4.81 -3.54
CA GLU A 69 13.93 -5.62 -2.49
C GLU A 69 12.90 -6.16 -1.50
N ILE A 70 11.89 -5.37 -1.11
CA ILE A 70 10.77 -5.83 -0.27
C ILE A 70 10.02 -6.97 -0.97
N VAL A 71 9.58 -6.75 -2.22
CA VAL A 71 8.82 -7.75 -2.99
C VAL A 71 9.63 -9.04 -3.13
N LYS A 72 10.90 -8.93 -3.52
CA LYS A 72 11.81 -10.07 -3.65
C LYS A 72 11.94 -10.83 -2.33
N GLY A 73 12.27 -10.14 -1.25
CA GLY A 73 12.46 -10.77 0.05
C GLY A 73 11.21 -11.48 0.57
N ILE A 74 10.03 -10.89 0.39
CA ILE A 74 8.76 -11.53 0.78
C ILE A 74 8.50 -12.77 -0.08
N THR A 75 8.67 -12.67 -1.41
CA THR A 75 8.43 -13.79 -2.34
C THR A 75 9.37 -14.98 -2.08
N GLU A 76 10.62 -14.72 -1.71
CA GLU A 76 11.58 -15.76 -1.32
C GLU A 76 11.25 -16.39 0.03
N ARG A 77 10.53 -15.67 0.91
CA ARG A 77 10.23 -16.10 2.28
C ARG A 77 8.94 -16.88 2.43
N CYS A 78 7.86 -16.48 1.72
CA CYS A 78 6.55 -17.13 1.79
C CYS A 78 5.69 -16.82 0.56
N PRO A 79 4.71 -17.68 0.22
CA PRO A 79 3.85 -17.51 -0.94
C PRO A 79 2.63 -16.63 -0.65
N ILE A 80 2.80 -15.54 0.11
CA ILE A 80 1.74 -14.59 0.38
C ILE A 80 1.56 -13.66 -0.83
N ILE A 81 0.33 -13.33 -1.18
CA ILE A 81 0.03 -12.40 -2.27
C ILE A 81 0.46 -10.99 -1.86
N ILE A 82 1.14 -10.29 -2.76
CA ILE A 82 1.61 -8.93 -2.52
C ILE A 82 0.70 -7.94 -3.24
N ASN A 83 0.12 -7.03 -2.47
CA ASN A 83 -0.66 -5.89 -2.92
C ASN A 83 0.12 -4.60 -2.66
N LEU A 84 0.62 -3.95 -3.73
CA LEU A 84 1.35 -2.69 -3.61
C LEU A 84 0.39 -1.50 -3.60
N SER A 85 0.60 -0.59 -2.66
CA SER A 85 -0.16 0.66 -2.62
C SER A 85 0.21 1.58 -3.79
N THR A 86 -0.81 2.16 -4.44
CA THR A 86 -0.66 3.30 -5.35
C THR A 86 -0.83 4.64 -4.64
N ALA A 87 -1.09 4.65 -3.33
CA ALA A 87 -1.12 5.85 -2.47
C ALA A 87 0.24 6.01 -1.78
N ILE A 88 1.27 6.38 -2.54
CA ILE A 88 2.68 6.36 -2.12
C ILE A 88 3.14 7.57 -1.30
N GLY A 89 2.24 8.49 -0.96
CA GLY A 89 2.53 9.65 -0.12
C GLY A 89 1.84 10.92 -0.60
N ILE A 90 1.83 11.94 0.27
CA ILE A 90 1.25 13.25 -0.04
C ILE A 90 2.10 13.94 -1.12
N GLY A 91 1.46 14.49 -2.14
CA GLY A 91 2.12 15.23 -3.23
C GLY A 91 2.67 14.36 -4.35
N ALA A 92 2.53 13.04 -4.28
CA ALA A 92 2.92 12.16 -5.37
C ALA A 92 2.05 12.39 -6.62
N THR A 93 2.71 12.51 -7.76
CA THR A 93 2.04 12.68 -9.06
C THR A 93 1.33 11.40 -9.49
N PRO A 94 0.30 11.49 -10.35
CA PRO A 94 -0.36 10.31 -10.91
C PRO A 94 0.62 9.33 -11.58
N GLU A 95 1.63 9.85 -12.27
CA GLU A 95 2.64 9.02 -12.93
C GLU A 95 3.52 8.26 -11.93
N GLU A 96 4.00 8.93 -10.87
CA GLU A 96 4.77 8.27 -9.81
C GLU A 96 3.94 7.18 -9.13
N ARG A 97 2.66 7.44 -8.86
CA ARG A 97 1.75 6.49 -8.22
C ARG A 97 1.58 5.20 -9.02
N ILE A 98 1.36 5.30 -10.34
CA ILE A 98 1.18 4.12 -11.19
C ILE A 98 2.50 3.48 -11.63
N ASN A 99 3.63 4.18 -11.50
CA ASN A 99 4.94 3.68 -11.90
C ASN A 99 5.35 2.41 -11.14
N VAL A 100 4.93 2.26 -9.88
CA VAL A 100 5.20 1.04 -9.10
C VAL A 100 4.61 -0.20 -9.78
N VAL A 101 3.42 -0.07 -10.37
CA VAL A 101 2.76 -1.15 -11.13
C VAL A 101 3.52 -1.45 -12.42
N LYS A 102 3.90 -0.40 -13.17
CA LYS A 102 4.63 -0.56 -14.43
C LYS A 102 5.97 -1.26 -14.25
N GLN A 103 6.71 -0.92 -13.20
CA GLN A 103 8.06 -1.40 -12.96
C GLN A 103 8.12 -2.77 -12.29
N LEU A 104 7.19 -3.05 -11.37
CA LEU A 104 7.26 -4.25 -10.53
C LEU A 104 6.24 -5.33 -10.92
N LYS A 105 5.18 -4.95 -11.64
CA LYS A 105 4.10 -5.85 -12.08
C LYS A 105 3.65 -6.79 -10.96
N PRO A 106 3.23 -6.25 -9.79
CA PRO A 106 2.82 -7.07 -8.66
C PRO A 106 1.56 -7.86 -9.00
N GLU A 107 1.27 -8.92 -8.23
CA GLU A 107 0.01 -9.68 -8.38
C GLU A 107 -1.21 -8.80 -8.16
N MET A 108 -1.16 -7.89 -7.19
CA MET A 108 -2.22 -6.94 -6.87
C MET A 108 -1.65 -5.53 -6.61
N ALA A 109 -2.48 -4.53 -6.88
CA ALA A 109 -2.21 -3.15 -6.47
C ALA A 109 -3.51 -2.43 -6.13
N SER A 110 -3.44 -1.46 -5.21
CA SER A 110 -4.62 -0.69 -4.83
C SER A 110 -5.08 0.23 -5.96
N LEU A 111 -6.39 0.37 -6.13
CA LEU A 111 -7.06 1.29 -7.03
C LEU A 111 -8.11 2.07 -6.25
N ASN A 112 -7.74 3.28 -5.81
CA ASN A 112 -8.64 4.18 -5.10
C ASN A 112 -9.68 4.74 -6.07
N THR A 113 -10.96 4.49 -5.81
CA THR A 113 -12.04 4.71 -6.78
C THR A 113 -12.69 6.09 -6.72
N ASN A 114 -12.33 6.92 -5.76
CA ASN A 114 -12.86 8.28 -5.61
C ASN A 114 -11.82 9.26 -5.08
N SER A 115 -12.00 10.54 -5.39
CA SER A 115 -11.29 11.63 -4.71
C SER A 115 -11.94 11.90 -3.37
N MET A 116 -11.12 12.21 -2.36
CA MET A 116 -11.61 12.51 -1.02
C MET A 116 -10.82 13.65 -0.37
N ASN A 117 -11.49 14.39 0.49
CA ASN A 117 -10.81 15.30 1.39
C ASN A 117 -10.04 14.51 2.43
N PHE A 118 -8.78 14.87 2.62
CA PHE A 118 -7.89 14.23 3.60
C PHE A 118 -7.34 15.27 4.55
N ALA A 119 -7.46 15.03 5.85
CA ALA A 119 -6.93 15.93 6.86
C ALA A 119 -6.19 15.17 7.96
N LEU A 120 -5.12 15.77 8.46
CA LEU A 120 -4.47 15.39 9.71
C LEU A 120 -4.99 16.30 10.81
N GLY A 121 -5.51 15.72 11.88
CA GLY A 121 -6.10 16.47 12.99
C GLY A 121 -5.47 16.15 14.33
N ASN A 122 -5.50 17.14 15.21
CA ASN A 122 -5.31 16.92 16.64
C ASN A 122 -6.69 16.71 17.30
N TRP A 123 -7.03 15.46 17.56
CA TRP A 123 -8.33 15.09 18.12
C TRP A 123 -8.58 15.59 19.54
N LYS A 124 -7.49 15.93 20.28
CA LYS A 124 -7.61 16.50 21.64
C LYS A 124 -8.01 17.98 21.60
N GLU A 125 -7.56 18.69 20.60
CA GLU A 125 -7.79 20.13 20.44
C GLU A 125 -8.84 20.45 19.39
N TYR A 126 -9.37 19.42 18.70
CA TYR A 126 -10.31 19.55 17.59
C TYR A 126 -9.83 20.52 16.49
N THR A 127 -8.52 20.46 16.18
CA THR A 127 -7.90 21.33 15.17
C THR A 127 -7.38 20.49 14.00
N VAL A 128 -7.47 21.08 12.80
CA VAL A 128 -6.84 20.54 11.59
C VAL A 128 -5.40 21.05 11.53
N ILE A 129 -4.43 20.11 11.46
CA ILE A 129 -3.00 20.43 11.40
C ILE A 129 -2.56 20.59 9.93
N GLY A 130 -3.16 19.82 9.04
CA GLY A 130 -2.91 19.87 7.60
C GLY A 130 -4.03 19.20 6.83
N GLU A 131 -4.30 19.70 5.63
CA GLU A 131 -5.36 19.18 4.76
C GLU A 131 -4.90 19.10 3.31
N THR A 132 -5.50 18.19 2.56
CA THR A 132 -5.28 18.03 1.12
C THR A 132 -6.47 17.30 0.49
N VAL A 133 -6.54 17.32 -0.84
CA VAL A 133 -7.45 16.44 -1.58
C VAL A 133 -6.63 15.26 -2.10
N PHE A 134 -7.00 14.06 -1.68
CA PHE A 134 -6.48 12.84 -2.30
C PHE A 134 -7.20 12.63 -3.62
N THR A 135 -6.56 13.05 -4.70
CA THR A 135 -7.17 13.12 -6.04
C THR A 135 -7.13 11.78 -6.76
N ASN A 136 -8.30 11.32 -7.20
CA ASN A 136 -8.50 10.14 -8.04
C ASN A 136 -9.61 10.46 -9.04
N THR A 137 -9.28 11.15 -10.14
CA THR A 137 -10.25 11.51 -11.18
C THR A 137 -10.66 10.30 -12.01
N PHE A 138 -11.80 10.35 -12.69
CA PHE A 138 -12.23 9.28 -13.59
C PHE A 138 -11.18 8.96 -14.66
N GLN A 139 -10.49 9.96 -15.19
CA GLN A 139 -9.43 9.72 -16.17
C GLN A 139 -8.26 8.96 -15.54
N MET A 140 -7.83 9.33 -14.32
CA MET A 140 -6.78 8.57 -13.59
C MET A 140 -7.21 7.11 -13.35
N LEU A 141 -8.46 6.88 -12.95
CA LEU A 141 -8.98 5.53 -12.73
C LEU A 141 -8.93 4.69 -14.01
N ILE A 142 -9.33 5.26 -15.14
CA ILE A 142 -9.29 4.61 -16.45
C ILE A 142 -7.84 4.25 -16.81
N ASP A 143 -6.91 5.18 -16.66
CA ASP A 143 -5.51 5.01 -17.03
C ASP A 143 -4.81 3.98 -16.11
N TYR A 144 -5.11 4.03 -14.80
CA TYR A 144 -4.58 3.06 -13.84
C TYR A 144 -5.13 1.65 -14.11
N ALA A 145 -6.44 1.52 -14.32
CA ALA A 145 -7.05 0.22 -14.62
C ALA A 145 -6.50 -0.40 -15.91
N LYS A 146 -6.29 0.41 -16.96
CA LYS A 146 -5.64 -0.03 -18.19
C LYS A 146 -4.22 -0.50 -17.95
N THR A 147 -3.41 0.29 -17.25
CA THR A 147 -2.03 -0.05 -16.90
C THR A 147 -1.97 -1.34 -16.09
N MET A 148 -2.81 -1.48 -15.07
CA MET A 148 -2.87 -2.71 -14.27
C MET A 148 -3.22 -3.92 -15.14
N LYS A 149 -4.20 -3.78 -16.02
CA LYS A 149 -4.59 -4.85 -16.97
C LYS A 149 -3.43 -5.23 -17.89
N GLU A 150 -2.71 -4.25 -18.45
CA GLU A 150 -1.57 -4.47 -19.34
C GLU A 150 -0.39 -5.13 -18.60
N CYS A 151 -0.21 -4.82 -17.32
CA CYS A 151 0.82 -5.41 -16.48
C CYS A 151 0.44 -6.78 -15.89
N GLY A 152 -0.80 -7.24 -16.05
CA GLY A 152 -1.31 -8.46 -15.41
C GLY A 152 -1.56 -8.33 -13.91
N THR A 153 -1.60 -7.09 -13.40
CA THR A 153 -1.84 -6.76 -11.99
C THR A 153 -3.34 -6.68 -11.71
N LYS A 154 -3.81 -7.36 -10.68
CA LYS A 154 -5.22 -7.31 -10.26
C LYS A 154 -5.47 -6.07 -9.39
N PRO A 155 -6.43 -5.19 -9.74
CA PRO A 155 -6.78 -4.07 -8.89
C PRO A 155 -7.54 -4.52 -7.64
N GLU A 156 -7.18 -3.96 -6.48
CA GLU A 156 -8.00 -3.94 -5.28
C GLU A 156 -8.73 -2.60 -5.23
N LEU A 157 -10.07 -2.65 -5.32
CA LEU A 157 -10.89 -1.43 -5.33
C LEU A 157 -11.03 -0.90 -3.91
N GLU A 158 -10.46 0.28 -3.67
CA GLU A 158 -10.59 0.98 -2.39
C GLU A 158 -11.67 2.05 -2.51
N ILE A 159 -12.70 1.93 -1.67
CA ILE A 159 -13.88 2.81 -1.67
C ILE A 159 -13.94 3.52 -0.32
N TYR A 160 -14.00 4.84 -0.36
CA TYR A 160 -14.08 5.70 0.82
C TYR A 160 -15.33 6.59 0.75
N ASP A 161 -15.92 6.88 1.90
CA ASP A 161 -17.01 7.84 2.06
C ASP A 161 -16.49 9.22 2.49
#